data_e7addce9b6c634b5d9a7cbb807e98aea
#
_entry.id   e7addce9b6c634b5d9a7cbb807e98aea
#
_cell.length_a   1.000
_cell.length_b   1.000
_cell.length_c   1.000
_cell.angle_alpha   90.00
_cell.angle_beta   90.00
_cell.angle_gamma   90.00
#
_symmetry.space_group_name_H-M   'P 1'
#
loop_
_entity.id
_entity.type
_entity.pdbx_description
1 polymer ?
#
loop_
_entity_poly.entity_id
_entity_poly.type
_entity_poly.pdbx_seq_one_letter_code
_entity_poly.pdbx_strand_id
1 'polypeptide(L)'
;MKRVTLKEIADRLNVSVNTVSLVLRNQPGISRDTREAVLKTAEQLGYEPRAVAAWRNVLILSNIENTGDTYFSNEFFKQIKLELELNGCIAVALHNLNAVSIERMREVIDEKGVEGIVVIDEIGEQHALLLQQLGLPVVLYSFYFPKIPFSSVMEDNISAMSLIVSHLRAKGYARIGFIGSLDSSKSFAERWLGTMLALKAEGMEVDMRRMFIDHTYSECCDVGFLTQLFTASPLPDALLCGNDKIAMASIKALGRLGYAVPRDIGVGGVDKSELAGLCVPTLPTVDNNFHL
;
A
#
# COMPACT_ATOMS: atom_id res chain seq x y z
N MET A 1 -12.53 27.95 -16.79
CA MET A 1 -11.72 27.34 -17.87
C MET A 1 -11.09 26.06 -17.34
N LYS A 2 -11.12 24.97 -18.09
CA LYS A 2 -10.48 23.71 -17.70
C LYS A 2 -8.97 23.90 -17.79
N ARG A 3 -8.24 23.65 -16.69
CA ARG A 3 -6.78 23.86 -16.63
C ARG A 3 -6.08 22.72 -17.36
N VAL A 4 -5.12 23.02 -18.23
CA VAL A 4 -4.33 22.02 -18.96
C VAL A 4 -3.45 21.24 -17.97
N THR A 5 -3.39 19.93 -18.14
CA THR A 5 -2.64 18.99 -17.29
C THR A 5 -1.38 18.48 -17.99
N LEU A 6 -0.40 18.00 -17.23
CA LEU A 6 0.78 17.31 -17.79
C LEU A 6 0.39 16.10 -18.64
N LYS A 7 -0.69 15.41 -18.27
CA LYS A 7 -1.22 14.25 -18.99
C LYS A 7 -1.70 14.64 -20.39
N GLU A 8 -2.40 15.76 -20.53
CA GLU A 8 -2.87 16.24 -21.85
C GLU A 8 -1.72 16.57 -22.78
N ILE A 9 -0.60 17.09 -22.25
CA ILE A 9 0.63 17.32 -23.04
C ILE A 9 1.27 15.99 -23.43
N ALA A 10 1.38 15.05 -22.48
CA ALA A 10 1.96 13.73 -22.67
C ALA A 10 1.21 12.92 -23.73
N ASP A 11 -0.13 12.87 -23.62
CA ASP A 11 -1.01 12.16 -24.55
C ASP A 11 -0.88 12.73 -25.97
N ARG A 12 -0.76 14.06 -26.11
CA ARG A 12 -0.65 14.73 -27.42
C ARG A 12 0.67 14.43 -28.14
N LEU A 13 1.73 14.16 -27.39
CA LEU A 13 3.07 13.87 -27.91
C LEU A 13 3.44 12.39 -27.89
N ASN A 14 2.55 11.55 -27.37
CA ASN A 14 2.78 10.12 -27.15
C ASN A 14 4.09 9.86 -26.37
N VAL A 15 4.28 10.62 -25.30
CA VAL A 15 5.40 10.47 -24.35
C VAL A 15 4.85 10.22 -22.95
N SER A 16 5.71 9.78 -22.02
CA SER A 16 5.29 9.63 -20.62
C SER A 16 5.05 10.98 -19.94
N VAL A 17 4.15 11.03 -18.96
CA VAL A 17 3.95 12.21 -18.11
C VAL A 17 5.24 12.61 -17.41
N ASN A 18 6.07 11.62 -17.04
CA ASN A 18 7.38 11.86 -16.45
C ASN A 18 8.32 12.59 -17.45
N THR A 19 8.33 12.21 -18.73
CA THR A 19 9.09 12.89 -19.76
C THR A 19 8.70 14.38 -19.87
N VAL A 20 7.39 14.67 -19.89
CA VAL A 20 6.88 16.05 -19.91
C VAL A 20 7.34 16.82 -18.68
N SER A 21 7.22 16.21 -17.50
CA SER A 21 7.63 16.81 -16.23
C SER A 21 9.13 17.12 -16.19
N LEU A 22 9.98 16.19 -16.63
CA LEU A 22 11.45 16.39 -16.70
C LEU A 22 11.81 17.55 -17.64
N VAL A 23 11.14 17.65 -18.79
CA VAL A 23 11.35 18.76 -19.72
C VAL A 23 10.97 20.10 -19.11
N LEU A 24 9.77 20.21 -18.55
CA LEU A 24 9.29 21.46 -17.96
C LEU A 24 10.11 21.91 -16.75
N ARG A 25 10.77 20.99 -16.07
CA ARG A 25 11.73 21.25 -14.99
C ARG A 25 13.17 21.43 -15.45
N ASN A 26 13.40 21.43 -16.77
CA ASN A 26 14.73 21.57 -17.36
C ASN A 26 15.76 20.51 -16.92
N GLN A 27 15.31 19.29 -16.56
CA GLN A 27 16.18 18.20 -16.12
C GLN A 27 16.96 17.60 -17.30
N PRO A 28 18.19 17.10 -17.09
CA PRO A 28 18.98 16.42 -18.11
C PRO A 28 18.39 15.04 -18.46
N GLY A 29 18.88 14.44 -19.56
CA GLY A 29 18.51 13.07 -19.97
C GLY A 29 17.39 12.98 -21.00
N ILE A 30 16.84 14.10 -21.49
CA ILE A 30 15.82 14.14 -22.54
C ILE A 30 16.45 14.73 -23.83
N SER A 31 16.15 14.10 -24.98
CA SER A 31 16.64 14.56 -26.26
C SER A 31 16.20 16.01 -26.58
N ARG A 32 17.00 16.74 -27.35
CA ARG A 32 16.68 18.11 -27.72
C ARG A 32 15.34 18.22 -28.46
N ASP A 33 15.07 17.31 -29.37
CA ASP A 33 13.84 17.31 -30.18
C ASP A 33 12.60 17.07 -29.30
N THR A 34 12.67 16.12 -28.35
CA THR A 34 11.59 15.88 -27.40
C THR A 34 11.37 17.08 -26.49
N ARG A 35 12.44 17.76 -26.06
CA ARG A 35 12.36 18.95 -25.23
C ARG A 35 11.67 20.09 -25.96
N GLU A 36 12.05 20.36 -27.19
CA GLU A 36 11.45 21.42 -28.03
C GLU A 36 9.96 21.12 -28.30
N ALA A 37 9.63 19.86 -28.62
CA ALA A 37 8.25 19.44 -28.85
C ALA A 37 7.35 19.64 -27.59
N VAL A 38 7.83 19.27 -26.42
CA VAL A 38 7.09 19.42 -25.18
C VAL A 38 6.87 20.89 -24.82
N LEU A 39 7.91 21.73 -24.90
CA LEU A 39 7.81 23.16 -24.60
C LEU A 39 6.84 23.87 -25.55
N LYS A 40 6.92 23.58 -26.84
CA LYS A 40 6.02 24.13 -27.87
C LYS A 40 4.55 23.70 -27.62
N THR A 41 4.33 22.44 -27.29
CA THR A 41 2.98 21.91 -27.03
C THR A 41 2.40 22.49 -25.74
N ALA A 42 3.21 22.64 -24.71
CA ALA A 42 2.81 23.29 -23.47
C ALA A 42 2.35 24.73 -23.69
N GLU A 43 3.12 25.51 -24.47
CA GLU A 43 2.79 26.89 -24.88
C GLU A 43 1.49 26.93 -25.69
N GLN A 44 1.35 26.08 -26.71
CA GLN A 44 0.16 26.03 -27.59
C GLN A 44 -1.13 25.69 -26.83
N LEU A 45 -1.04 24.86 -25.79
CA LEU A 45 -2.17 24.47 -24.94
C LEU A 45 -2.46 25.52 -23.87
N GLY A 46 -1.60 26.53 -23.71
CA GLY A 46 -1.72 27.50 -22.62
C GLY A 46 -1.45 26.86 -21.26
N TYR A 47 -0.54 25.87 -21.23
CA TYR A 47 -0.10 25.31 -19.96
C TYR A 47 0.68 26.34 -19.18
N GLU A 48 0.06 26.84 -18.13
CA GLU A 48 0.78 27.66 -17.13
C GLU A 48 1.43 26.69 -16.14
N PRO A 49 2.78 26.62 -16.09
CA PRO A 49 3.43 25.94 -14.98
C PRO A 49 2.81 26.49 -13.68
N ARG A 50 2.46 25.61 -12.75
CA ARG A 50 2.30 26.13 -11.38
C ARG A 50 3.53 26.99 -11.15
N ALA A 51 3.32 28.27 -10.84
CA ALA A 51 4.42 29.14 -10.42
C ALA A 51 5.27 28.29 -9.50
N VAL A 52 6.56 28.15 -9.80
CA VAL A 52 7.49 27.35 -9.00
C VAL A 52 7.48 28.01 -7.64
N ALA A 53 6.49 27.70 -6.85
CA ALA A 53 6.56 27.87 -5.41
C ALA A 53 7.85 27.18 -5.02
N ALA A 54 8.73 27.87 -4.33
CA ALA A 54 10.00 27.29 -3.86
C ALA A 54 9.75 25.84 -3.49
N TRP A 55 10.53 24.92 -4.07
CA TRP A 55 10.37 23.50 -3.87
C TRP A 55 10.15 23.21 -2.39
N ARG A 56 9.01 22.68 -2.06
CA ARG A 56 8.66 22.37 -0.67
C ARG A 56 9.29 21.06 -0.29
N ASN A 57 10.02 21.04 0.80
CA ASN A 57 10.57 19.81 1.33
C ASN A 57 9.49 19.07 2.14
N VAL A 58 9.19 17.85 1.73
CA VAL A 58 8.23 16.96 2.40
C VAL A 58 8.99 15.78 2.97
N LEU A 59 8.89 15.57 4.27
CA LEU A 59 9.50 14.45 4.95
C LEU A 59 8.61 13.21 4.84
N ILE A 60 9.17 12.12 4.32
CA ILE A 60 8.53 10.80 4.32
C ILE A 60 9.11 10.00 5.47
N LEU A 61 8.25 9.62 6.41
CA LEU A 61 8.58 8.78 7.55
C LEU A 61 8.16 7.34 7.28
N SER A 62 9.08 6.37 7.48
CA SER A 62 8.80 4.96 7.26
C SER A 62 9.59 4.04 8.19
N ASN A 63 9.11 2.82 8.38
CA ASN A 63 9.77 1.74 9.12
C ASN A 63 10.22 0.59 8.19
N ILE A 64 10.61 0.90 6.96
CA ILE A 64 10.89 -0.06 5.88
C ILE A 64 11.79 -1.22 6.33
N GLU A 65 12.77 -0.98 7.21
CA GLU A 65 13.68 -2.02 7.70
C GLU A 65 13.07 -2.95 8.74
N ASN A 66 11.97 -2.56 9.40
CA ASN A 66 11.37 -3.30 10.52
C ASN A 66 10.05 -3.99 10.17
N THR A 67 9.41 -3.60 9.08
CA THR A 67 8.21 -4.28 8.62
C THR A 67 8.62 -5.51 7.84
N GLY A 68 8.15 -6.68 8.23
CA GLY A 68 8.40 -7.93 7.48
C GLY A 68 7.91 -7.87 6.02
N ASP A 69 7.25 -6.79 5.59
CA ASP A 69 6.80 -6.51 4.22
C ASP A 69 7.54 -5.33 3.60
N THR A 70 8.82 -5.51 3.38
CA THR A 70 9.68 -4.51 2.74
C THR A 70 9.30 -4.19 1.30
N TYR A 71 8.63 -5.12 0.61
CA TYR A 71 8.23 -4.93 -0.79
C TYR A 71 7.13 -3.87 -0.91
N PHE A 72 6.05 -4.03 -0.15
CA PHE A 72 4.92 -3.10 -0.16
C PHE A 72 5.35 -1.68 0.22
N SER A 73 6.04 -1.54 1.35
CA SER A 73 6.49 -0.23 1.83
C SER A 73 7.48 0.44 0.88
N ASN A 74 8.37 -0.33 0.21
CA ASN A 74 9.30 0.20 -0.77
C ASN A 74 8.61 0.70 -2.04
N GLU A 75 7.67 -0.07 -2.58
CA GLU A 75 6.95 0.35 -3.79
C GLU A 75 6.10 1.57 -3.52
N PHE A 76 5.40 1.58 -2.39
CA PHE A 76 4.61 2.72 -1.97
C PHE A 76 5.46 3.97 -1.73
N PHE A 77 6.62 3.83 -1.07
CA PHE A 77 7.58 4.92 -0.91
C PHE A 77 8.02 5.52 -2.26
N LYS A 78 8.33 4.67 -3.24
CA LYS A 78 8.71 5.14 -4.59
C LYS A 78 7.59 5.95 -5.25
N GLN A 79 6.34 5.48 -5.15
CA GLN A 79 5.19 6.16 -5.75
C GLN A 79 4.92 7.51 -5.08
N ILE A 80 4.93 7.57 -3.74
CA ILE A 80 4.78 8.85 -3.01
C ILE A 80 5.91 9.81 -3.40
N LYS A 81 7.16 9.34 -3.44
CA LYS A 81 8.30 10.17 -3.83
C LYS A 81 8.09 10.74 -5.24
N LEU A 82 7.70 9.89 -6.19
CA LEU A 82 7.44 10.31 -7.57
C LEU A 82 6.33 11.36 -7.63
N GLU A 83 5.21 11.13 -6.95
CA GLU A 83 4.09 12.08 -6.92
C GLU A 83 4.46 13.42 -6.26
N LEU A 84 5.23 13.40 -5.19
CA LEU A 84 5.75 14.61 -4.58
C LEU A 84 6.63 15.40 -5.57
N GLU A 85 7.55 14.73 -6.26
CA GLU A 85 8.42 15.35 -7.26
C GLU A 85 7.62 15.89 -8.44
N LEU A 86 6.61 15.17 -8.92
CA LEU A 86 5.70 15.64 -9.99
C LEU A 86 4.90 16.88 -9.58
N ASN A 87 4.65 17.05 -8.31
CA ASN A 87 3.93 18.21 -7.76
C ASN A 87 4.85 19.32 -7.23
N GLY A 88 6.15 19.31 -7.57
CA GLY A 88 7.11 20.35 -7.20
C GLY A 88 7.53 20.30 -5.74
N CYS A 89 7.55 19.11 -5.14
CA CYS A 89 8.10 18.88 -3.81
C CYS A 89 9.41 18.10 -3.89
N ILE A 90 10.27 18.26 -2.91
CA ILE A 90 11.47 17.44 -2.68
C ILE A 90 11.13 16.46 -1.59
N ALA A 91 11.23 15.17 -1.88
CA ALA A 91 11.06 14.14 -0.88
C ALA A 91 12.35 13.99 -0.04
N VAL A 92 12.24 14.20 1.25
CA VAL A 92 13.26 13.89 2.25
C VAL A 92 12.84 12.60 2.93
N ALA A 93 13.68 11.59 2.99
CA ALA A 93 13.34 10.32 3.60
C ALA A 93 13.98 10.16 4.98
N LEU A 94 13.23 9.63 5.93
CA LEU A 94 13.73 9.17 7.22
C LEU A 94 13.15 7.80 7.51
N HIS A 95 14.01 6.80 7.51
CA HIS A 95 13.66 5.41 7.73
C HIS A 95 13.95 4.98 9.17
N ASN A 96 13.36 3.84 9.56
CA ASN A 96 13.61 3.21 10.86
C ASN A 96 13.22 4.09 12.06
N LEU A 97 11.98 4.59 12.03
CA LEU A 97 11.45 5.51 13.06
C LEU A 97 11.61 5.03 14.49
N ASN A 98 11.59 3.71 14.72
CA ASN A 98 11.76 3.14 16.06
C ASN A 98 13.16 3.35 16.62
N ALA A 99 14.16 3.59 15.77
CA ALA A 99 15.55 3.87 16.15
C ALA A 99 15.91 5.36 16.08
N VAL A 100 15.01 6.20 15.54
CA VAL A 100 15.27 7.64 15.40
C VAL A 100 14.74 8.38 16.61
N SER A 101 15.63 9.12 17.30
CA SER A 101 15.22 9.96 18.40
C SER A 101 14.41 11.17 17.91
N ILE A 102 13.63 11.72 18.82
CA ILE A 102 12.84 12.93 18.61
C ILE A 102 13.70 14.12 18.20
N GLU A 103 14.86 14.24 18.85
CA GLU A 103 15.83 15.29 18.59
C GLU A 103 16.36 15.17 17.15
N ARG A 104 16.71 13.95 16.72
CA ARG A 104 17.18 13.72 15.36
C ARG A 104 16.13 14.03 14.31
N MET A 105 14.86 13.72 14.59
CA MET A 105 13.76 14.09 13.69
C MET A 105 13.62 15.63 13.57
N ARG A 106 13.70 16.36 14.69
CA ARG A 106 13.66 17.83 14.68
C ARG A 106 14.84 18.41 13.92
N GLU A 107 16.07 17.91 14.15
CA GLU A 107 17.25 18.32 13.41
C GLU A 107 17.05 18.19 11.89
N VAL A 108 16.55 17.04 11.42
CA VAL A 108 16.28 16.82 9.99
C VAL A 108 15.24 17.79 9.46
N ILE A 109 14.18 18.06 10.23
CA ILE A 109 13.12 19.01 9.85
C ILE A 109 13.70 20.42 9.69
N ASP A 110 14.49 20.86 10.67
CA ASP A 110 15.07 22.20 10.67
C ASP A 110 16.16 22.35 9.59
N GLU A 111 17.12 21.38 9.52
CA GLU A 111 18.20 21.40 8.54
C GLU A 111 17.72 21.38 7.10
N LYS A 112 16.63 20.64 6.83
CA LYS A 112 16.08 20.47 5.49
C LYS A 112 14.94 21.47 5.19
N GLY A 113 14.53 22.26 6.15
CA GLY A 113 13.39 23.18 5.96
C GLY A 113 12.13 22.43 5.54
N VAL A 114 11.75 21.38 6.28
CA VAL A 114 10.57 20.57 5.97
C VAL A 114 9.30 21.34 6.21
N GLU A 115 8.39 21.33 5.24
CA GLU A 115 7.12 22.05 5.27
C GLU A 115 5.88 21.12 5.43
N GLY A 116 6.07 19.80 5.34
CA GLY A 116 5.01 18.81 5.51
C GLY A 116 5.57 17.42 5.73
N ILE A 117 4.78 16.53 6.27
CA ILE A 117 5.18 15.16 6.65
C ILE A 117 4.18 14.16 6.13
N VAL A 118 4.67 13.09 5.50
CA VAL A 118 3.90 11.89 5.12
C VAL A 118 4.43 10.72 5.94
N VAL A 119 3.54 10.00 6.62
CA VAL A 119 3.89 8.82 7.41
C VAL A 119 3.26 7.60 6.75
N ILE A 120 4.08 6.65 6.30
CA ILE A 120 3.63 5.50 5.50
C ILE A 120 3.59 4.17 6.25
N ASP A 121 4.09 4.13 7.46
CA ASP A 121 4.01 2.95 8.34
C ASP A 121 3.49 3.35 9.71
N GLU A 122 2.79 2.44 10.39
CA GLU A 122 2.26 2.72 11.72
C GLU A 122 3.36 3.14 12.70
N ILE A 123 3.09 4.23 13.40
CA ILE A 123 3.96 4.79 14.45
C ILE A 123 3.26 4.75 15.81
N GLY A 124 4.05 4.68 16.88
CA GLY A 124 3.51 4.74 18.24
C GLY A 124 2.88 6.12 18.56
N GLU A 125 1.94 6.12 19.52
CA GLU A 125 1.22 7.33 19.96
C GLU A 125 2.19 8.44 20.42
N GLN A 126 3.32 8.09 21.02
CA GLN A 126 4.34 9.07 21.43
C GLN A 126 4.94 9.84 20.24
N HIS A 127 5.24 9.14 19.15
CA HIS A 127 5.70 9.79 17.91
C HIS A 127 4.60 10.66 17.29
N ALA A 128 3.35 10.19 17.31
CA ALA A 128 2.22 10.97 16.80
C ALA A 128 2.01 12.27 17.58
N LEU A 129 2.08 12.22 18.91
CA LEU A 129 1.99 13.42 19.76
C LEU A 129 3.12 14.41 19.49
N LEU A 130 4.32 13.89 19.21
CA LEU A 130 5.43 14.74 18.80
C LEU A 130 5.19 15.42 17.46
N LEU A 131 4.75 14.66 16.45
CA LEU A 131 4.43 15.23 15.14
C LEU A 131 3.37 16.32 15.25
N GLN A 132 2.40 16.14 16.13
CA GLN A 132 1.39 17.17 16.42
C GLN A 132 2.00 18.45 16.99
N GLN A 133 3.00 18.35 17.88
CA GLN A 133 3.68 19.50 18.49
C GLN A 133 4.53 20.30 17.49
N LEU A 134 4.93 19.70 16.37
CA LEU A 134 5.69 20.41 15.33
C LEU A 134 4.86 21.42 14.56
N GLY A 135 3.53 21.32 14.59
CA GLY A 135 2.63 22.26 13.90
C GLY A 135 2.70 22.22 12.38
N LEU A 136 3.37 21.19 11.81
CA LEU A 136 3.45 20.98 10.36
C LEU A 136 2.24 20.18 9.87
N PRO A 137 1.82 20.33 8.61
CA PRO A 137 0.85 19.43 7.99
C PRO A 137 1.38 17.98 8.01
N VAL A 138 0.58 17.05 8.55
CA VAL A 138 0.88 15.63 8.61
C VAL A 138 -0.22 14.84 7.91
N VAL A 139 0.17 13.93 7.04
CA VAL A 139 -0.72 12.95 6.39
C VAL A 139 -0.24 11.54 6.75
N LEU A 140 -1.16 10.74 7.28
CA LEU A 140 -0.94 9.33 7.59
C LEU A 140 -1.45 8.47 6.43
N TYR A 141 -0.77 7.39 6.12
CA TYR A 141 -1.22 6.43 5.12
C TYR A 141 -1.47 5.07 5.75
N SER A 142 -2.65 4.48 5.45
CA SER A 142 -3.08 3.16 5.91
C SER A 142 -3.33 3.01 7.41
N PHE A 143 -3.29 4.11 8.16
CA PHE A 143 -3.64 4.13 9.60
C PHE A 143 -4.11 5.51 10.06
N TYR A 144 -4.67 5.57 11.26
CA TYR A 144 -5.13 6.82 11.89
C TYR A 144 -5.07 6.74 13.41
N PHE A 145 -5.09 7.90 14.05
CA PHE A 145 -5.22 8.04 15.51
C PHE A 145 -6.58 8.66 15.84
N PRO A 146 -7.49 7.96 16.53
CA PRO A 146 -8.81 8.51 16.85
C PRO A 146 -8.79 9.80 17.66
N LYS A 147 -7.73 10.01 18.44
CA LYS A 147 -7.60 11.16 19.35
C LYS A 147 -6.66 12.27 18.84
N ILE A 148 -5.96 12.06 17.76
CA ILE A 148 -5.02 13.04 17.20
C ILE A 148 -5.51 13.40 15.80
N PRO A 149 -5.82 14.69 15.54
CA PRO A 149 -6.51 15.13 14.32
C PRO A 149 -5.56 15.27 13.12
N PHE A 150 -4.93 14.18 12.72
CA PHE A 150 -4.18 14.11 11.46
C PHE A 150 -5.10 13.77 10.29
N SER A 151 -4.74 14.24 9.10
CA SER A 151 -5.33 13.75 7.88
C SER A 151 -4.84 12.33 7.60
N SER A 152 -5.72 11.43 7.18
CA SER A 152 -5.35 10.05 6.83
C SER A 152 -5.90 9.68 5.47
N VAL A 153 -5.12 8.90 4.72
CA VAL A 153 -5.56 8.23 3.49
C VAL A 153 -5.60 6.74 3.79
N MET A 154 -6.76 6.13 3.58
CA MET A 154 -7.00 4.74 3.92
C MET A 154 -7.42 3.97 2.68
N GLU A 155 -7.04 2.70 2.58
CA GLU A 155 -7.60 1.77 1.62
C GLU A 155 -9.03 1.39 2.03
N ASP A 156 -9.89 1.12 1.06
CA ASP A 156 -11.21 0.55 1.33
C ASP A 156 -11.12 -0.96 1.56
N ASN A 157 -10.54 -1.33 2.69
CA ASN A 157 -10.32 -2.72 3.09
C ASN A 157 -11.61 -3.51 3.22
N ILE A 158 -12.72 -2.86 3.62
CA ILE A 158 -14.03 -3.51 3.77
C ILE A 158 -14.56 -3.94 2.40
N SER A 159 -14.59 -3.01 1.43
CA SER A 159 -15.04 -3.32 0.07
C SER A 159 -14.12 -4.31 -0.63
N ALA A 160 -12.81 -4.23 -0.42
CA ALA A 160 -11.84 -5.17 -0.95
C ALA A 160 -12.16 -6.62 -0.54
N MET A 161 -12.45 -6.85 0.74
CA MET A 161 -12.82 -8.18 1.22
C MET A 161 -14.19 -8.63 0.73
N SER A 162 -15.14 -7.71 0.55
CA SER A 162 -16.43 -8.02 -0.04
C SER A 162 -16.29 -8.53 -1.48
N LEU A 163 -15.45 -7.87 -2.29
CA LEU A 163 -15.19 -8.29 -3.67
C LEU A 163 -14.61 -9.71 -3.75
N ILE A 164 -13.62 -10.03 -2.91
CA ILE A 164 -12.96 -11.33 -2.98
C ILE A 164 -13.82 -12.45 -2.38
N VAL A 165 -14.61 -12.17 -1.33
CA VAL A 165 -15.58 -13.14 -0.79
C VAL A 165 -16.62 -13.47 -1.84
N SER A 166 -17.23 -12.47 -2.50
CA SER A 166 -18.20 -12.68 -3.58
C SER A 166 -17.60 -13.44 -4.76
N HIS A 167 -16.34 -13.16 -5.12
CA HIS A 167 -15.62 -13.92 -6.15
C HIS A 167 -15.46 -15.41 -5.77
N LEU A 168 -15.03 -15.70 -4.55
CA LEU A 168 -14.88 -17.08 -4.08
C LEU A 168 -16.22 -17.79 -3.98
N ARG A 169 -17.26 -17.09 -3.51
CA ARG A 169 -18.62 -17.63 -3.48
C ARG A 169 -19.12 -18.00 -4.87
N ALA A 170 -18.90 -17.15 -5.87
CA ALA A 170 -19.25 -17.41 -7.27
C ALA A 170 -18.50 -18.61 -7.87
N LYS A 171 -17.30 -18.94 -7.33
CA LYS A 171 -16.53 -20.14 -7.69
C LYS A 171 -17.03 -21.40 -6.98
N GLY A 172 -18.01 -21.31 -6.10
CA GLY A 172 -18.63 -22.45 -5.43
C GLY A 172 -18.05 -22.80 -4.05
N TYR A 173 -17.12 -22.02 -3.53
CA TYR A 173 -16.60 -22.21 -2.17
C TYR A 173 -17.69 -21.90 -1.13
N ALA A 174 -17.89 -22.80 -0.18
CA ALA A 174 -18.97 -22.71 0.80
C ALA A 174 -18.47 -22.40 2.23
N ARG A 175 -17.20 -22.72 2.51
CA ARG A 175 -16.59 -22.53 3.83
C ARG A 175 -15.33 -21.70 3.64
N ILE A 176 -15.45 -20.40 3.86
CA ILE A 176 -14.33 -19.47 3.71
C ILE A 176 -13.76 -19.16 5.09
N GLY A 177 -12.43 -19.27 5.22
CA GLY A 177 -11.67 -18.86 6.40
C GLY A 177 -10.84 -17.60 6.12
N PHE A 178 -10.24 -17.07 7.18
CA PHE A 178 -9.36 -15.91 7.10
C PHE A 178 -8.07 -16.15 7.88
N ILE A 179 -6.95 -15.65 7.38
CA ILE A 179 -5.68 -15.61 8.11
C ILE A 179 -5.04 -14.23 7.99
N GLY A 180 -4.65 -13.68 9.15
CA GLY A 180 -4.00 -12.37 9.23
C GLY A 180 -3.72 -11.98 10.68
N SER A 181 -2.79 -11.07 10.89
CA SER A 181 -2.39 -10.58 12.21
C SER A 181 -3.14 -9.30 12.55
N LEU A 182 -4.16 -9.37 13.40
CA LEU A 182 -5.00 -8.21 13.72
C LEU A 182 -4.23 -7.10 14.44
N ASP A 183 -3.20 -7.47 15.19
CA ASP A 183 -2.40 -6.52 15.98
C ASP A 183 -1.27 -5.87 15.17
N SER A 184 -1.02 -6.34 13.95
CA SER A 184 0.09 -5.83 13.14
C SER A 184 -0.22 -4.53 12.42
N SER A 185 -1.46 -4.31 12.01
CA SER A 185 -1.91 -3.05 11.41
C SER A 185 -3.43 -2.91 11.42
N LYS A 186 -3.91 -1.67 11.30
CA LYS A 186 -5.35 -1.38 11.16
C LYS A 186 -5.95 -2.00 9.91
N SER A 187 -5.18 -2.05 8.81
CA SER A 187 -5.63 -2.67 7.56
C SER A 187 -5.97 -4.14 7.74
N PHE A 188 -5.19 -4.91 8.51
CA PHE A 188 -5.53 -6.31 8.80
C PHE A 188 -6.81 -6.45 9.61
N ALA A 189 -7.01 -5.60 10.63
CA ALA A 189 -8.23 -5.60 11.43
C ALA A 189 -9.47 -5.26 10.57
N GLU A 190 -9.34 -4.27 9.66
CA GLU A 190 -10.40 -3.90 8.74
C GLU A 190 -10.67 -4.99 7.69
N ARG A 191 -9.63 -5.65 7.16
CA ARG A 191 -9.76 -6.79 6.24
C ARG A 191 -10.47 -7.96 6.90
N TRP A 192 -10.15 -8.27 8.15
CA TRP A 192 -10.88 -9.26 8.92
C TRP A 192 -12.35 -8.86 9.12
N LEU A 193 -12.64 -7.64 9.57
CA LEU A 193 -13.99 -7.14 9.73
C LEU A 193 -14.77 -7.19 8.40
N GLY A 194 -14.14 -6.76 7.30
CA GLY A 194 -14.70 -6.82 5.95
C GLY A 194 -15.05 -8.25 5.53
N THR A 195 -14.18 -9.22 5.86
CA THR A 195 -14.46 -10.65 5.63
C THR A 195 -15.71 -11.11 6.38
N MET A 196 -15.82 -10.77 7.67
CA MET A 196 -16.97 -11.14 8.50
C MET A 196 -18.28 -10.54 7.95
N LEU A 197 -18.27 -9.27 7.58
CA LEU A 197 -19.42 -8.58 7.01
C LEU A 197 -19.82 -9.19 5.65
N ALA A 198 -18.85 -9.49 4.80
CA ALA A 198 -19.08 -10.07 3.48
C ALA A 198 -19.65 -11.49 3.58
N LEU A 199 -19.10 -12.35 4.44
CA LEU A 199 -19.64 -13.70 4.69
C LEU A 199 -21.09 -13.63 5.13
N LYS A 200 -21.41 -12.73 6.05
CA LYS A 200 -22.79 -12.53 6.52
C LYS A 200 -23.71 -12.03 5.40
N ALA A 201 -23.26 -11.11 4.56
CA ALA A 201 -24.02 -10.58 3.43
C ALA A 201 -24.32 -11.66 2.38
N GLU A 202 -23.40 -12.59 2.15
CA GLU A 202 -23.56 -13.75 1.26
C GLU A 202 -24.34 -14.91 1.89
N GLY A 203 -24.85 -14.75 3.12
CA GLY A 203 -25.58 -15.80 3.85
C GLY A 203 -24.70 -16.99 4.23
N MET A 204 -23.40 -16.80 4.36
CA MET A 204 -22.42 -17.84 4.71
C MET A 204 -22.20 -17.89 6.23
N GLU A 205 -21.93 -19.10 6.74
CA GLU A 205 -21.58 -19.29 8.15
C GLU A 205 -20.18 -18.73 8.45
N VAL A 206 -20.07 -18.02 9.56
CA VAL A 206 -18.80 -17.59 10.12
C VAL A 206 -18.35 -18.60 11.15
N ASP A 207 -17.37 -19.44 10.80
CA ASP A 207 -16.78 -20.43 11.70
C ASP A 207 -15.45 -19.92 12.25
N MET A 208 -15.46 -19.46 13.51
CA MET A 208 -14.26 -18.92 14.17
C MET A 208 -13.09 -19.90 14.25
N ARG A 209 -13.33 -21.21 14.16
CA ARG A 209 -12.25 -22.22 14.12
C ARG A 209 -11.43 -22.18 12.84
N ARG A 210 -11.91 -21.47 11.81
CA ARG A 210 -11.24 -21.22 10.53
C ARG A 210 -10.74 -19.80 10.38
N MET A 211 -10.79 -19.00 11.47
CA MET A 211 -10.28 -17.63 11.52
C MET A 211 -8.97 -17.61 12.30
N PHE A 212 -7.86 -17.60 11.59
CA PHE A 212 -6.50 -17.65 12.14
C PHE A 212 -5.99 -16.22 12.36
N ILE A 213 -6.44 -15.59 13.46
CA ILE A 213 -6.28 -14.16 13.72
C ILE A 213 -5.42 -13.83 14.94
N ASP A 214 -5.13 -14.82 15.79
CA ASP A 214 -4.40 -14.65 17.05
C ASP A 214 -2.90 -14.95 16.89
N HIS A 215 -2.33 -14.56 15.73
CA HIS A 215 -0.93 -14.83 15.37
C HIS A 215 -0.23 -13.56 14.93
N THR A 216 1.08 -13.50 15.19
CA THR A 216 1.91 -12.39 14.72
C THR A 216 2.06 -12.41 13.19
N TYR A 217 2.37 -11.27 12.60
CA TYR A 217 2.61 -11.19 11.15
C TYR A 217 3.74 -12.13 10.70
N SER A 218 4.81 -12.25 11.50
CA SER A 218 5.92 -13.16 11.22
C SER A 218 5.47 -14.61 11.16
N GLU A 219 4.64 -15.04 12.12
CA GLU A 219 4.06 -16.39 12.15
C GLU A 219 3.16 -16.64 10.95
N CYS A 220 2.31 -15.66 10.58
CA CYS A 220 1.46 -15.75 9.39
C CYS A 220 2.27 -15.85 8.08
N CYS A 221 3.52 -15.42 8.07
CA CYS A 221 4.43 -15.53 6.91
C CYS A 221 5.38 -16.73 6.99
N ASP A 222 5.41 -17.47 8.11
CA ASP A 222 6.29 -18.63 8.29
C ASP A 222 5.64 -19.93 7.81
N VAL A 223 6.19 -20.53 6.78
CA VAL A 223 5.65 -21.74 6.17
C VAL A 223 5.67 -22.95 7.11
N GLY A 224 6.65 -23.03 8.03
CA GLY A 224 6.76 -24.11 9.01
C GLY A 224 5.65 -23.99 10.05
N PHE A 225 5.48 -22.78 10.61
CA PHE A 225 4.39 -22.46 11.55
C PHE A 225 3.01 -22.73 10.91
N LEU A 226 2.77 -22.24 9.70
CA LEU A 226 1.50 -22.44 9.01
C LEU A 226 1.22 -23.93 8.72
N THR A 227 2.27 -24.72 8.41
CA THR A 227 2.11 -26.16 8.21
C THR A 227 1.60 -26.84 9.48
N GLN A 228 2.14 -26.47 10.65
CA GLN A 228 1.68 -26.99 11.94
C GLN A 228 0.26 -26.51 12.29
N LEU A 229 -0.02 -25.24 12.11
CA LEU A 229 -1.34 -24.62 12.35
C LEU A 229 -2.42 -25.32 11.52
N PHE A 230 -2.19 -25.49 10.22
CA PHE A 230 -3.15 -26.12 9.31
C PHE A 230 -3.32 -27.62 9.54
N THR A 231 -2.31 -28.30 10.10
CA THR A 231 -2.44 -29.70 10.53
C THR A 231 -3.36 -29.84 11.74
N ALA A 232 -3.31 -28.88 12.65
CA ALA A 232 -4.05 -28.90 13.93
C ALA A 232 -5.47 -28.31 13.83
N SER A 233 -5.84 -27.72 12.70
CA SER A 233 -7.07 -26.93 12.58
C SER A 233 -7.99 -27.43 11.46
N PRO A 234 -9.32 -27.23 11.59
CA PRO A 234 -10.24 -27.52 10.48
C PRO A 234 -10.01 -26.53 9.33
N LEU A 235 -9.60 -27.05 8.16
CA LEU A 235 -9.37 -26.19 6.99
C LEU A 235 -10.69 -25.77 6.33
N PRO A 236 -10.72 -24.54 5.77
CA PRO A 236 -11.83 -24.06 4.93
C PRO A 236 -11.73 -24.62 3.50
N ASP A 237 -12.78 -24.41 2.69
CA ASP A 237 -12.73 -24.67 1.25
C ASP A 237 -11.94 -23.59 0.51
N ALA A 238 -11.92 -22.37 1.06
CA ALA A 238 -11.06 -21.28 0.62
C ALA A 238 -10.54 -20.47 1.80
N LEU A 239 -9.30 -20.04 1.71
CA LEU A 239 -8.61 -19.24 2.71
C LEU A 239 -8.34 -17.84 2.15
N LEU A 240 -8.92 -16.83 2.79
CA LEU A 240 -8.60 -15.42 2.57
C LEU A 240 -7.40 -15.04 3.42
N CYS A 241 -6.43 -14.42 2.80
CA CYS A 241 -5.22 -13.99 3.47
C CYS A 241 -5.21 -12.47 3.60
N GLY A 242 -4.76 -11.98 4.74
CA GLY A 242 -4.69 -10.55 5.02
C GLY A 242 -3.87 -9.76 4.00
N ASN A 243 -2.89 -10.43 3.33
CA ASN A 243 -2.20 -9.91 2.15
C ASN A 243 -1.62 -11.03 1.27
N ASP A 244 -1.01 -10.67 0.13
CA ASP A 244 -0.45 -11.62 -0.83
C ASP A 244 0.75 -12.40 -0.25
N LYS A 245 1.54 -11.82 0.63
CA LYS A 245 2.69 -12.50 1.26
C LYS A 245 2.22 -13.64 2.16
N ILE A 246 1.19 -13.41 2.96
CA ILE A 246 0.54 -14.45 3.77
C ILE A 246 -0.09 -15.51 2.85
N ALA A 247 -0.72 -15.09 1.75
CA ALA A 247 -1.30 -16.01 0.78
C ALA A 247 -0.24 -16.95 0.18
N MET A 248 0.92 -16.42 -0.20
CA MET A 248 2.03 -17.21 -0.73
C MET A 248 2.59 -18.20 0.29
N ALA A 249 2.75 -17.78 1.55
CA ALA A 249 3.18 -18.65 2.63
C ALA A 249 2.15 -19.76 2.88
N SER A 250 0.86 -19.41 2.87
CA SER A 250 -0.24 -20.36 3.02
C SER A 250 -0.29 -21.39 1.89
N ILE A 251 -0.13 -20.98 0.63
CA ILE A 251 -0.05 -21.89 -0.53
C ILE A 251 1.09 -22.89 -0.35
N LYS A 252 2.26 -22.43 0.06
CA LYS A 252 3.43 -23.31 0.31
C LYS A 252 3.17 -24.29 1.46
N ALA A 253 2.53 -23.83 2.55
CA ALA A 253 2.19 -24.68 3.69
C ALA A 253 1.15 -25.76 3.31
N LEU A 254 0.09 -25.36 2.60
CA LEU A 254 -0.92 -26.30 2.07
C LEU A 254 -0.30 -27.33 1.14
N GLY A 255 0.62 -26.91 0.26
CA GLY A 255 1.36 -27.82 -0.62
C GLY A 255 2.19 -28.86 0.14
N ARG A 256 2.83 -28.49 1.27
CA ARG A 256 3.53 -29.44 2.16
C ARG A 256 2.60 -30.48 2.78
N LEU A 257 1.32 -30.12 2.99
CA LEU A 257 0.29 -31.02 3.50
C LEU A 257 -0.39 -31.84 2.41
N GLY A 258 0.03 -31.71 1.15
CA GLY A 258 -0.52 -32.44 0.01
C GLY A 258 -1.74 -31.81 -0.65
N TYR A 259 -2.18 -30.63 -0.22
CA TYR A 259 -3.29 -29.92 -0.84
C TYR A 259 -2.83 -29.15 -2.09
N ALA A 260 -3.58 -29.27 -3.16
CA ALA A 260 -3.38 -28.48 -4.37
C ALA A 260 -4.29 -27.25 -4.38
N VAL A 261 -3.69 -26.08 -4.55
CA VAL A 261 -4.40 -24.80 -4.73
C VAL A 261 -4.55 -24.52 -6.23
N PRO A 262 -5.72 -24.20 -6.76
CA PRO A 262 -7.01 -24.00 -6.05
C PRO A 262 -7.91 -25.25 -6.00
N ARG A 263 -7.42 -26.42 -6.47
CA ARG A 263 -8.24 -27.63 -6.68
C ARG A 263 -8.88 -28.13 -5.38
N ASP A 264 -8.10 -28.20 -4.31
CA ASP A 264 -8.54 -28.75 -3.02
C ASP A 264 -8.94 -27.62 -2.06
N ILE A 265 -8.20 -26.50 -2.05
CA ILE A 265 -8.46 -25.31 -1.25
C ILE A 265 -8.19 -24.08 -2.11
N GLY A 266 -9.16 -23.16 -2.19
CA GLY A 266 -8.96 -21.83 -2.78
C GLY A 266 -8.10 -20.94 -1.87
N VAL A 267 -7.31 -20.04 -2.45
CA VAL A 267 -6.57 -19.02 -1.70
C VAL A 267 -6.75 -17.68 -2.39
N GLY A 268 -7.01 -16.62 -1.60
CA GLY A 268 -7.10 -15.26 -2.09
C GLY A 268 -6.31 -14.30 -1.22
N GLY A 269 -5.79 -13.22 -1.81
CA GLY A 269 -4.99 -12.21 -1.15
C GLY A 269 -5.47 -10.78 -1.41
N VAL A 270 -4.69 -9.82 -0.95
CA VAL A 270 -4.84 -8.38 -1.19
C VAL A 270 -3.46 -7.82 -1.48
N ASP A 271 -3.37 -6.73 -2.19
CA ASP A 271 -2.24 -5.86 -2.57
C ASP A 271 -1.83 -5.96 -4.04
N LYS A 272 -2.23 -7.02 -4.79
CA LYS A 272 -1.80 -7.26 -6.18
C LYS A 272 -0.28 -7.11 -6.35
N SER A 273 0.47 -7.71 -5.44
CA SER A 273 1.93 -7.69 -5.48
C SER A 273 2.45 -8.38 -6.76
N GLU A 274 3.65 -8.00 -7.23
CA GLU A 274 4.30 -8.71 -8.36
C GLU A 274 4.40 -10.21 -8.11
N LEU A 275 4.63 -10.60 -6.85
CA LEU A 275 4.70 -12.00 -6.43
C LEU A 275 3.39 -12.76 -6.69
N ALA A 276 2.23 -12.10 -6.51
CA ALA A 276 0.93 -12.72 -6.79
C ALA A 276 0.78 -13.09 -8.28
N GLY A 277 1.34 -12.24 -9.16
CA GLY A 277 1.37 -12.50 -10.61
C GLY A 277 2.30 -13.64 -11.04
N LEU A 278 3.30 -13.98 -10.22
CA LEU A 278 4.25 -15.07 -10.46
C LEU A 278 3.77 -16.42 -9.91
N CYS A 279 2.67 -16.44 -9.14
CA CYS A 279 2.08 -17.68 -8.66
C CYS A 279 1.51 -18.53 -9.79
N VAL A 280 1.66 -19.86 -9.69
CA VAL A 280 1.02 -20.81 -10.61
C VAL A 280 0.18 -21.78 -9.77
N PRO A 281 -1.15 -21.72 -9.90
CA PRO A 281 -1.95 -20.73 -10.66
C PRO A 281 -1.87 -19.31 -10.08
N THR A 282 -2.20 -18.33 -10.91
CA THR A 282 -2.23 -16.90 -10.49
C THR A 282 -3.13 -16.72 -9.27
N LEU A 283 -2.63 -16.03 -8.26
CA LEU A 283 -3.36 -15.73 -7.03
C LEU A 283 -4.47 -14.71 -7.30
N PRO A 284 -5.75 -15.01 -7.00
CA PRO A 284 -6.78 -13.99 -6.89
C PRO A 284 -6.41 -12.97 -5.80
N THR A 285 -6.29 -11.72 -6.17
CA THR A 285 -5.90 -10.64 -5.25
C THR A 285 -6.62 -9.35 -5.60
N VAL A 286 -6.88 -8.52 -4.61
CA VAL A 286 -7.46 -7.18 -4.81
C VAL A 286 -6.34 -6.18 -5.04
N ASP A 287 -6.55 -5.32 -6.06
CA ASP A 287 -5.62 -4.24 -6.41
C ASP A 287 -5.89 -3.00 -5.57
N ASN A 288 -4.91 -2.53 -4.84
CA ASN A 288 -4.97 -1.29 -4.08
C ASN A 288 -4.74 -0.04 -4.96
N ASN A 289 -4.63 -0.21 -6.28
CA ASN A 289 -4.50 0.87 -7.27
C ASN A 289 -3.32 1.84 -7.03
N PHE A 290 -2.19 1.34 -6.60
CA PHE A 290 -0.99 2.18 -6.38
C PHE A 290 -0.44 2.83 -7.66
N HIS A 291 -0.89 2.39 -8.82
CA HIS A 291 -0.35 2.81 -10.12
C HIS A 291 -1.30 3.70 -10.92
N LEU A 292 -2.37 4.20 -10.28
CA LEU A 292 -3.26 5.19 -10.88
C LEU A 292 -2.77 6.59 -10.58
#